data_addbc7bd217112473cd116fe87ca4762
#
_entry.id   addbc7bd217112473cd116fe87ca4762
#
_cell.length_a   1.000
_cell.length_b   1.000
_cell.length_c   1.000
_cell.angle_alpha   90.00
_cell.angle_beta   90.00
_cell.angle_gamma   90.00
#
_symmetry.space_group_name_H-M   'P 1'
#
loop_
_entity.id
_entity.type
_entity.pdbx_description
1 polymer ?
#
loop_
_entity_poly.entity_id
_entity_poly.type
_entity_poly.pdbx_seq_one_letter_code
_entity_poly.pdbx_strand_id
1 'polypeptide(L)'
;QDLFQLQKNANNFEGELAYSVGDDQLSTSIDLTFNFTFYGQTFDKARMATNGCLHFGLGTGNINYNDYCGDFTPDPISSQYTYTMFPFWTDLIRDNNSRMKSWGDSTKMIFGWYDMREYNRNSDNSFEVILYPNNSFEYRYDELDIINHDVIIGEVGANSTQVYQYLFHDECNTGTTNSSACVNTNWNNTSSNTLLEGG
;
A
#
# COMPACT_ATOMS: atom_id res chain seq x y z
N GLN A 1 -23.81 2.77 -10.01
CA GLN A 1 -22.49 2.36 -10.48
C GLN A 1 -21.50 2.68 -9.40
N ASP A 2 -20.83 1.66 -8.93
CA ASP A 2 -19.83 1.83 -7.88
C ASP A 2 -18.62 2.59 -8.46
N LEU A 3 -18.51 3.86 -8.13
CA LEU A 3 -17.45 4.75 -8.61
C LEU A 3 -16.06 4.39 -8.05
N PHE A 4 -16.02 3.44 -7.12
CA PHE A 4 -14.83 3.07 -6.35
C PHE A 4 -14.36 1.63 -6.60
N GLN A 5 -14.88 0.98 -7.62
CA GLN A 5 -14.40 -0.36 -7.96
C GLN A 5 -12.91 -0.32 -8.28
N LEU A 6 -12.14 -1.20 -7.64
CA LEU A 6 -10.71 -1.33 -7.93
C LEU A 6 -10.48 -1.78 -9.37
N GLN A 7 -9.36 -1.38 -9.94
CA GLN A 7 -8.99 -1.66 -11.32
C GLN A 7 -8.43 -3.08 -11.53
N LYS A 8 -8.55 -3.98 -10.53
CA LYS A 8 -8.01 -5.34 -10.60
C LYS A 8 -8.52 -6.17 -11.78
N ASN A 9 -9.77 -5.93 -12.17
CA ASN A 9 -10.44 -6.64 -13.26
C ASN A 9 -10.46 -5.88 -14.59
N ALA A 10 -9.79 -4.74 -14.68
CA ALA A 10 -9.69 -4.04 -15.96
C ALA A 10 -8.90 -4.89 -16.96
N ASN A 11 -9.59 -5.41 -17.98
CA ASN A 11 -9.00 -6.30 -18.97
C ASN A 11 -7.99 -5.63 -19.91
N ASN A 12 -7.84 -4.31 -19.83
CA ASN A 12 -6.95 -3.53 -20.68
C ASN A 12 -6.41 -2.32 -19.90
N PHE A 13 -5.43 -2.56 -19.04
CA PHE A 13 -4.52 -1.50 -18.66
C PHE A 13 -3.50 -1.35 -19.78
N GLU A 14 -3.74 -0.44 -20.74
CA GLU A 14 -2.68 -0.05 -21.67
C GLU A 14 -1.52 0.55 -20.86
N GLY A 15 -0.35 -0.07 -20.97
CA GLY A 15 0.83 0.34 -20.21
C GLY A 15 0.95 -0.25 -18.81
N GLU A 16 0.15 -1.24 -18.48
CA GLU A 16 0.26 -1.98 -17.23
C GLU A 16 1.62 -2.68 -17.12
N LEU A 17 2.35 -2.41 -16.05
CA LEU A 17 3.55 -3.15 -15.70
C LEU A 17 3.21 -4.14 -14.59
N ALA A 18 3.30 -5.43 -14.91
CA ALA A 18 3.18 -6.50 -13.91
C ALA A 18 4.54 -6.71 -13.22
N TYR A 19 4.56 -6.63 -11.91
CA TYR A 19 5.77 -6.85 -11.12
C TYR A 19 5.81 -8.27 -10.62
N SER A 20 6.95 -8.95 -10.84
CA SER A 20 7.20 -10.28 -10.31
C SER A 20 7.99 -10.14 -9.00
N VAL A 21 7.28 -9.88 -7.93
CA VAL A 21 7.85 -9.90 -6.58
C VAL A 21 7.20 -11.06 -5.81
N GLY A 22 7.95 -11.67 -4.91
CA GLY A 22 7.48 -12.76 -4.06
C GLY A 22 7.11 -12.26 -2.68
N ASP A 23 7.86 -12.75 -1.69
CA ASP A 23 7.78 -12.35 -0.30
C ASP A 23 8.88 -11.33 0.00
N ASP A 24 8.60 -10.33 0.82
CA ASP A 24 9.57 -9.33 1.33
C ASP A 24 10.44 -8.67 0.25
N GLN A 25 9.80 -8.13 -0.77
CA GLN A 25 10.53 -7.57 -1.90
C GLN A 25 10.02 -6.18 -2.30
N LEU A 26 10.89 -5.46 -3.00
CA LEU A 26 10.60 -4.21 -3.68
C LEU A 26 10.51 -4.44 -5.19
N SER A 27 9.58 -3.77 -5.85
CA SER A 27 9.57 -3.66 -7.30
C SER A 27 10.82 -2.94 -7.81
N THR A 28 11.10 -3.03 -9.09
CA THR A 28 11.98 -2.07 -9.76
C THR A 28 11.41 -0.66 -9.66
N SER A 29 12.23 0.34 -9.96
CA SER A 29 11.79 1.73 -10.02
C SER A 29 10.73 1.92 -11.11
N ILE A 30 9.64 2.58 -10.78
CA ILE A 30 8.51 2.86 -11.65
C ILE A 30 8.51 4.35 -11.95
N ASP A 31 8.54 4.71 -13.23
CA ASP A 31 8.42 6.10 -13.64
C ASP A 31 6.99 6.60 -13.43
N LEU A 32 6.84 7.74 -12.78
CA LEU A 32 5.55 8.42 -12.69
C LEU A 32 5.21 9.08 -14.03
N THR A 33 3.95 9.10 -14.39
CA THR A 33 3.48 9.73 -15.63
C THR A 33 3.42 11.25 -15.55
N PHE A 34 3.58 11.80 -14.34
CA PHE A 34 3.71 13.23 -14.02
C PHE A 34 4.53 13.40 -12.74
N ASN A 35 5.06 14.59 -12.52
CA ASN A 35 5.72 14.91 -11.26
C ASN A 35 4.71 14.98 -10.12
N PHE A 36 5.04 14.38 -8.99
CA PHE A 36 4.20 14.36 -7.80
C PHE A 36 4.95 14.98 -6.61
N THR A 37 4.36 16.02 -6.02
CA THR A 37 4.93 16.69 -4.85
C THR A 37 4.30 16.11 -3.58
N PHE A 38 5.17 15.61 -2.70
CA PHE A 38 4.79 14.98 -1.44
C PHE A 38 5.67 15.54 -0.31
N TYR A 39 5.05 16.15 0.69
CA TYR A 39 5.74 16.88 1.76
C TYR A 39 6.79 17.87 1.25
N GLY A 40 6.44 18.66 0.24
CA GLY A 40 7.30 19.71 -0.30
C GLY A 40 8.43 19.23 -1.23
N GLN A 41 8.62 17.93 -1.41
CA GLN A 41 9.57 17.34 -2.33
C GLN A 41 8.84 16.80 -3.57
N THR A 42 9.35 17.13 -4.75
CA THR A 42 8.80 16.64 -6.02
C THR A 42 9.53 15.38 -6.46
N PHE A 43 8.75 14.35 -6.83
CA PHE A 43 9.23 13.04 -7.24
C PHE A 43 8.77 12.69 -8.66
N ASP A 44 9.58 11.87 -9.33
CA ASP A 44 9.29 11.34 -10.65
C ASP A 44 9.30 9.80 -10.70
N LYS A 45 9.56 9.15 -9.57
CA LYS A 45 9.64 7.69 -9.45
C LYS A 45 9.03 7.20 -8.15
N ALA A 46 8.59 5.93 -8.17
CA ALA A 46 8.17 5.21 -6.98
C ALA A 46 8.53 3.73 -7.06
N ARG A 47 8.52 3.05 -5.92
CA ARG A 47 8.69 1.59 -5.82
C ARG A 47 7.60 1.02 -4.92
N MET A 48 7.07 -0.12 -5.32
CA MET A 48 6.07 -0.87 -4.56
C MET A 48 6.75 -1.97 -3.75
N ALA A 49 6.41 -2.07 -2.47
CA ALA A 49 6.82 -3.19 -1.62
C ALA A 49 5.72 -4.24 -1.51
N THR A 50 6.08 -5.51 -1.43
CA THR A 50 5.12 -6.62 -1.22
C THR A 50 4.24 -6.38 0.00
N ASN A 51 4.82 -5.86 1.08
CA ASN A 51 4.13 -5.59 2.35
C ASN A 51 3.27 -4.32 2.35
N GLY A 52 2.89 -3.81 1.18
CA GLY A 52 1.89 -2.74 1.08
C GLY A 52 2.41 -1.33 1.33
N CYS A 53 3.64 -1.04 0.89
CA CYS A 53 4.24 0.30 0.97
C CYS A 53 4.55 0.84 -0.43
N LEU A 54 4.48 2.16 -0.57
CA LEU A 54 4.90 2.88 -1.77
C LEU A 54 5.97 3.90 -1.39
N HIS A 55 7.17 3.74 -1.94
CA HIS A 55 8.32 4.63 -1.70
C HIS A 55 8.55 5.55 -2.88
N PHE A 56 8.67 6.85 -2.61
CA PHE A 56 8.97 7.85 -3.63
C PHE A 56 10.47 8.06 -3.80
N GLY A 57 10.88 8.41 -5.02
CA GLY A 57 12.27 8.70 -5.36
C GLY A 57 12.46 9.67 -6.52
N LEU A 58 13.70 10.07 -6.73
CA LEU A 58 14.12 11.02 -7.74
C LEU A 58 15.21 10.44 -8.65
N GLY A 59 15.02 10.57 -9.95
CA GLY A 59 16.05 10.34 -10.97
C GLY A 59 16.72 8.97 -10.88
N THR A 60 18.03 8.94 -11.13
CA THR A 60 18.88 7.76 -10.93
C THR A 60 19.45 7.67 -9.52
N GLY A 61 19.14 8.65 -8.68
CA GLY A 61 19.55 8.65 -7.27
C GLY A 61 18.93 7.47 -6.56
N ASN A 62 19.74 6.83 -5.72
CA ASN A 62 19.26 5.76 -4.88
C ASN A 62 18.03 6.26 -4.13
N ILE A 63 16.87 5.72 -4.51
CA ILE A 63 15.87 5.47 -3.49
C ILE A 63 16.62 4.53 -2.56
N ASN A 64 16.97 5.01 -1.40
CA ASN A 64 17.88 4.31 -0.49
C ASN A 64 17.12 3.19 0.23
N TYR A 65 16.45 2.33 -0.55
CA TYR A 65 15.53 1.37 -0.03
C TYR A 65 15.89 -0.03 -0.46
N ASN A 66 16.71 -0.61 0.38
CA ASN A 66 16.73 -2.03 0.56
C ASN A 66 15.61 -2.48 1.52
N ASP A 67 14.60 -1.62 1.73
CA ASP A 67 13.59 -1.87 2.75
C ASP A 67 12.23 -2.13 2.10
N TYR A 68 11.82 -3.37 2.17
CA TYR A 68 10.54 -3.85 1.67
C TYR A 68 9.37 -3.59 2.64
N CYS A 69 9.55 -2.75 3.66
CA CYS A 69 8.68 -2.65 4.83
C CYS A 69 8.61 -3.97 5.59
N GLY A 70 9.21 -4.04 6.77
CA GLY A 70 9.36 -5.29 7.53
C GLY A 70 8.04 -5.96 7.87
N ASP A 71 8.13 -7.23 8.25
CA ASP A 71 6.98 -8.08 8.58
C ASP A 71 6.23 -7.62 9.82
N PHE A 72 6.92 -6.92 10.71
CA PHE A 72 6.35 -6.41 11.95
C PHE A 72 6.19 -4.91 11.86
N THR A 73 4.96 -4.47 11.83
CA THR A 73 4.64 -3.06 11.81
C THR A 73 4.89 -2.42 13.17
N PRO A 74 5.69 -1.36 13.25
CA PRO A 74 5.86 -0.63 14.49
C PRO A 74 4.64 0.25 14.79
N ASP A 75 4.26 0.35 16.06
CA ASP A 75 3.29 1.34 16.52
C ASP A 75 3.97 2.29 17.52
N PRO A 76 4.13 3.57 17.18
CA PRO A 76 3.77 4.25 15.93
C PRO A 76 4.74 3.97 14.78
N ILE A 77 4.35 4.41 13.57
CA ILE A 77 5.20 4.32 12.37
C ILE A 77 6.60 4.86 12.67
N SER A 78 7.61 4.07 12.35
CA SER A 78 9.00 4.45 12.58
C SER A 78 9.46 5.55 11.62
N SER A 79 10.23 6.51 12.15
CA SER A 79 10.87 7.56 11.36
C SER A 79 12.03 7.11 10.45
N GLN A 80 12.34 5.81 10.45
CA GLN A 80 13.34 5.26 9.50
C GLN A 80 12.87 5.37 8.05
N TYR A 81 11.56 5.38 7.83
CA TYR A 81 10.99 5.58 6.51
C TYR A 81 10.85 7.07 6.22
N THR A 82 11.19 7.48 5.01
CA THR A 82 10.99 8.84 4.52
C THR A 82 10.28 8.78 3.17
N TYR A 83 9.39 9.74 2.91
CA TYR A 83 8.64 9.84 1.67
C TYR A 83 8.00 8.52 1.25
N THR A 84 7.28 7.92 2.20
CA THR A 84 6.63 6.62 2.03
C THR A 84 5.16 6.72 2.35
N MET A 85 4.32 6.15 1.49
CA MET A 85 2.91 5.90 1.75
C MET A 85 2.71 4.46 2.21
N PHE A 86 1.86 4.29 3.21
CA PHE A 86 1.45 2.98 3.72
C PHE A 86 -0.05 2.81 3.51
N PRO A 87 -0.50 2.44 2.30
CA PRO A 87 -1.92 2.22 2.07
C PRO A 87 -2.44 1.05 2.90
N PHE A 88 -1.62 0.01 3.10
CA PHE A 88 -1.99 -1.17 3.88
C PHE A 88 -0.73 -1.98 4.24
N TRP A 89 0.04 -1.48 5.20
CA TRP A 89 1.28 -2.15 5.61
C TRP A 89 0.98 -3.29 6.56
N THR A 90 1.26 -4.48 6.12
CA THR A 90 1.19 -5.73 6.90
C THR A 90 2.06 -6.78 6.21
N ASP A 91 2.27 -7.91 6.86
CA ASP A 91 3.04 -9.02 6.28
C ASP A 91 2.22 -9.72 5.17
N LEU A 92 2.50 -9.35 3.93
CA LEU A 92 1.83 -9.85 2.73
C LEU A 92 2.79 -10.63 1.84
N ILE A 93 2.27 -11.70 1.27
CA ILE A 93 2.97 -12.50 0.27
C ILE A 93 2.19 -12.52 -1.06
N ARG A 94 2.92 -12.45 -2.16
CA ARG A 94 2.37 -12.66 -3.49
C ARG A 94 2.39 -14.13 -3.85
N ASP A 95 1.24 -14.69 -4.18
CA ASP A 95 1.09 -16.02 -4.75
C ASP A 95 0.72 -15.97 -6.25
N ASN A 96 0.30 -17.10 -6.82
CA ASN A 96 -0.04 -17.19 -8.24
C ASN A 96 -1.30 -16.38 -8.63
N ASN A 97 -2.17 -16.08 -7.69
CA ASN A 97 -3.39 -15.32 -7.92
C ASN A 97 -3.17 -13.82 -7.70
N SER A 98 -2.17 -13.48 -6.89
CA SER A 98 -1.86 -12.10 -6.56
C SER A 98 -1.30 -11.33 -7.75
N ARG A 99 -1.58 -10.03 -7.79
CA ARG A 99 -1.01 -9.10 -8.78
C ARG A 99 -0.59 -7.82 -8.09
N MET A 100 0.60 -7.35 -8.47
CA MET A 100 1.05 -5.99 -8.17
C MET A 100 1.21 -5.26 -9.49
N LYS A 101 0.50 -4.15 -9.66
CA LYS A 101 0.39 -3.46 -10.94
C LYS A 101 0.55 -1.96 -10.77
N SER A 102 1.09 -1.29 -11.77
CA SER A 102 1.02 0.16 -11.90
C SER A 102 0.53 0.56 -13.28
N TRP A 103 -0.21 1.64 -13.32
CA TRP A 103 -0.69 2.23 -14.55
C TRP A 103 -0.85 3.74 -14.36
N GLY A 104 -0.65 4.51 -15.42
CA GLY A 104 -0.87 5.95 -15.34
C GLY A 104 -1.00 6.61 -16.69
N ASP A 105 -1.63 7.78 -16.66
CA ASP A 105 -1.74 8.72 -17.74
C ASP A 105 -1.49 10.15 -17.25
N SER A 106 -1.88 11.16 -18.00
CA SER A 106 -1.73 12.56 -17.60
C SER A 106 -2.71 13.00 -16.49
N THR A 107 -3.68 12.18 -16.14
CA THR A 107 -4.76 12.52 -15.18
C THR A 107 -4.60 11.83 -13.84
N LYS A 108 -3.97 10.66 -13.80
CA LYS A 108 -3.77 9.88 -12.58
C LYS A 108 -2.69 8.81 -12.76
N MET A 109 -2.13 8.37 -11.65
CA MET A 109 -1.26 7.19 -11.55
C MET A 109 -1.83 6.25 -10.50
N ILE A 110 -1.96 4.97 -10.83
CA ILE A 110 -2.51 3.94 -9.93
C ILE A 110 -1.42 2.93 -9.60
N PHE A 111 -1.28 2.61 -8.32
CA PHE A 111 -0.48 1.50 -7.82
C PHE A 111 -1.42 0.54 -7.10
N GLY A 112 -1.50 -0.70 -7.56
CA GLY A 112 -2.45 -1.68 -7.05
C GLY A 112 -1.78 -2.94 -6.52
N TRP A 113 -2.25 -3.40 -5.38
CA TRP A 113 -2.01 -4.71 -4.81
C TRP A 113 -3.32 -5.46 -4.84
N TYR A 114 -3.38 -6.58 -5.55
CA TYR A 114 -4.61 -7.31 -5.77
C TYR A 114 -4.47 -8.76 -5.37
N ASP A 115 -5.45 -9.24 -4.61
CA ASP A 115 -5.54 -10.62 -4.12
C ASP A 115 -4.25 -11.06 -3.42
N MET A 116 -3.64 -10.14 -2.64
CA MET A 116 -2.45 -10.42 -1.85
C MET A 116 -2.83 -11.25 -0.63
N ARG A 117 -2.04 -12.27 -0.34
CA ARG A 117 -2.28 -13.11 0.83
C ARG A 117 -1.60 -12.52 2.06
N GLU A 118 -2.25 -12.62 3.21
CA GLU A 118 -1.55 -12.55 4.49
C GLU A 118 -0.56 -13.70 4.61
N TYR A 119 0.66 -13.43 5.07
CA TYR A 119 1.68 -14.46 5.21
C TYR A 119 1.17 -15.62 6.09
N ASN A 120 1.45 -16.86 5.67
CA ASN A 120 1.00 -18.11 6.30
C ASN A 120 -0.51 -18.30 6.41
N ARG A 121 -1.30 -17.56 5.63
CA ARG A 121 -2.75 -17.69 5.63
C ARG A 121 -3.32 -17.63 4.21
N ASN A 122 -4.41 -18.35 3.97
CA ASN A 122 -5.16 -18.24 2.73
C ASN A 122 -6.21 -17.13 2.87
N SER A 123 -5.89 -15.96 2.33
CA SER A 123 -6.73 -14.77 2.38
C SER A 123 -6.52 -13.93 1.14
N ASP A 124 -7.42 -13.01 0.87
CA ASP A 124 -7.32 -12.06 -0.24
C ASP A 124 -7.40 -10.63 0.29
N ASN A 125 -6.42 -9.81 -0.11
CA ASN A 125 -6.36 -8.41 0.26
C ASN A 125 -6.09 -7.58 -1.00
N SER A 126 -6.95 -6.61 -1.26
CA SER A 126 -6.88 -5.78 -2.46
C SER A 126 -7.04 -4.31 -2.12
N PHE A 127 -6.07 -3.50 -2.52
CA PHE A 127 -6.04 -2.07 -2.27
C PHE A 127 -5.23 -1.33 -3.32
N GLU A 128 -5.42 -0.02 -3.39
CA GLU A 128 -4.76 0.86 -4.35
C GLU A 128 -4.30 2.16 -3.70
N VAL A 129 -3.23 2.72 -4.27
CA VAL A 129 -2.88 4.14 -4.16
C VAL A 129 -3.15 4.80 -5.50
N ILE A 130 -3.84 5.94 -5.49
CA ILE A 130 -4.02 6.77 -6.67
C ILE A 130 -3.39 8.13 -6.42
N LEU A 131 -2.50 8.52 -7.31
CA LEU A 131 -1.88 9.85 -7.32
C LEU A 131 -2.51 10.73 -8.39
N TYR A 132 -2.67 12.01 -8.11
CA TYR A 132 -3.19 13.00 -9.04
C TYR A 132 -2.17 14.12 -9.32
N PRO A 133 -2.21 14.75 -10.51
CA PRO A 133 -1.28 15.83 -10.89
C PRO A 133 -1.34 17.06 -9.99
N ASN A 134 -2.45 17.26 -9.25
CA ASN A 134 -2.61 18.33 -8.27
C ASN A 134 -1.97 18.02 -6.91
N ASN A 135 -1.22 16.90 -6.82
CA ASN A 135 -0.56 16.40 -5.62
C ASN A 135 -1.50 15.85 -4.54
N SER A 136 -2.76 15.65 -4.84
CA SER A 136 -3.64 14.85 -3.98
C SER A 136 -3.47 13.36 -4.26
N PHE A 137 -3.89 12.53 -3.31
CA PHE A 137 -3.87 11.08 -3.43
C PHE A 137 -5.04 10.44 -2.72
N GLU A 138 -5.32 9.19 -3.08
CA GLU A 138 -6.35 8.37 -2.46
C GLU A 138 -5.79 6.99 -2.12
N TYR A 139 -6.24 6.43 -0.99
CA TYR A 139 -6.15 5.00 -0.71
C TYR A 139 -7.53 4.38 -0.92
N ARG A 140 -7.58 3.33 -1.73
CA ARG A 140 -8.82 2.60 -2.00
C ARG A 140 -8.69 1.17 -1.56
N TYR A 141 -9.76 0.63 -1.02
CA TYR A 141 -9.82 -0.71 -0.46
C TYR A 141 -10.99 -1.47 -1.04
N ASP A 142 -10.78 -2.77 -1.28
CA ASP A 142 -11.82 -3.72 -1.65
C ASP A 142 -11.90 -4.81 -0.57
N GLU A 143 -11.45 -6.00 -0.87
CA GLU A 143 -11.40 -7.09 0.09
C GLU A 143 -10.18 -6.95 1.00
N LEU A 144 -10.40 -7.06 2.31
CA LEU A 144 -9.35 -7.04 3.33
C LEU A 144 -9.61 -8.16 4.34
N ASP A 145 -8.64 -9.03 4.53
CA ASP A 145 -8.73 -10.19 5.40
C ASP A 145 -7.39 -10.46 6.09
N ILE A 146 -7.14 -9.77 7.20
CA ILE A 146 -5.96 -9.90 8.05
C ILE A 146 -6.39 -10.34 9.45
N ILE A 147 -5.74 -11.36 9.98
CA ILE A 147 -6.03 -11.91 11.32
C ILE A 147 -4.78 -12.01 12.18
N ASN A 148 -3.63 -12.37 11.60
CA ASN A 148 -2.44 -12.75 12.36
C ASN A 148 -1.39 -11.67 12.45
N HIS A 149 -1.50 -10.59 11.67
CA HIS A 149 -0.51 -9.54 11.58
C HIS A 149 -1.11 -8.17 11.88
N ASP A 150 -0.27 -7.28 12.39
CA ASP A 150 -0.63 -5.89 12.57
C ASP A 150 -0.79 -5.20 11.21
N VAL A 151 -1.61 -4.17 11.16
CA VAL A 151 -1.81 -3.34 9.97
C VAL A 151 -1.59 -1.89 10.32
N ILE A 152 -0.81 -1.19 9.51
CA ILE A 152 -0.69 0.27 9.56
C ILE A 152 -1.21 0.87 8.25
N ILE A 153 -2.04 1.90 8.39
CA ILE A 153 -2.41 2.80 7.30
C ILE A 153 -1.94 4.19 7.67
N GLY A 154 -1.15 4.81 6.80
CA GLY A 154 -0.60 6.13 7.06
C GLY A 154 0.40 6.59 6.01
N GLU A 155 1.26 7.51 6.42
CA GLU A 155 2.31 8.08 5.58
C GLU A 155 3.42 8.74 6.40
N VAL A 156 4.60 8.84 5.79
CA VAL A 156 5.76 9.54 6.35
C VAL A 156 6.32 10.47 5.30
N GLY A 157 6.57 11.73 5.69
CA GLY A 157 7.25 12.72 4.86
C GLY A 157 8.78 12.70 5.05
N ALA A 158 9.37 13.88 5.18
CA ALA A 158 10.83 14.04 5.22
C ALA A 158 11.48 13.55 6.52
N ASN A 159 10.74 13.51 7.62
CA ASN A 159 11.29 13.18 8.94
C ASN A 159 10.20 12.78 9.94
N SER A 160 10.61 12.48 11.17
CA SER A 160 9.75 12.01 12.25
C SER A 160 8.64 12.98 12.71
N THR A 161 8.69 14.25 12.29
CA THR A 161 7.63 15.21 12.60
C THR A 161 6.52 15.22 11.55
N GLN A 162 6.72 14.54 10.44
CA GLN A 162 5.80 14.41 9.31
C GLN A 162 5.33 12.96 9.19
N VAL A 163 4.80 12.43 10.28
CA VAL A 163 4.26 11.08 10.36
C VAL A 163 2.77 11.18 10.64
N TYR A 164 1.97 10.59 9.75
CA TYR A 164 0.53 10.48 9.94
C TYR A 164 0.13 9.01 9.93
N GLN A 165 -0.35 8.54 11.06
CA GLN A 165 -0.92 7.20 11.21
C GLN A 165 -2.43 7.36 11.30
N TYR A 166 -3.12 6.91 10.26
CA TYR A 166 -4.59 6.98 10.19
C TYR A 166 -5.22 5.82 10.95
N LEU A 167 -4.55 4.68 10.93
CA LEU A 167 -5.04 3.46 11.56
C LEU A 167 -3.87 2.58 11.97
N PHE A 168 -4.01 1.97 13.13
CA PHE A 168 -3.24 0.80 13.57
C PHE A 168 -4.22 -0.28 13.99
N HIS A 169 -4.03 -1.48 13.46
CA HIS A 169 -4.77 -2.67 13.82
C HIS A 169 -3.83 -3.69 14.43
N ASP A 170 -4.07 -4.03 15.69
CA ASP A 170 -3.29 -5.01 16.43
C ASP A 170 -3.52 -6.43 15.93
N GLU A 171 -2.46 -7.23 15.89
CA GLU A 171 -2.56 -8.62 15.49
C GLU A 171 -3.52 -9.42 16.37
N CYS A 172 -4.25 -10.30 15.74
CA CYS A 172 -5.10 -11.25 16.43
C CYS A 172 -4.29 -12.46 16.88
N ASN A 173 -3.49 -12.29 17.90
CA ASN A 173 -2.66 -13.36 18.40
C ASN A 173 -3.53 -14.55 18.86
N THR A 174 -3.48 -15.64 18.12
CA THR A 174 -4.23 -16.88 18.40
C THR A 174 -3.79 -17.58 19.71
N GLY A 175 -2.78 -17.04 20.39
CA GLY A 175 -2.25 -17.56 21.64
C GLY A 175 -2.68 -16.81 22.90
N THR A 176 -3.32 -15.66 22.78
CA THR A 176 -3.81 -14.87 23.90
C THR A 176 -5.31 -14.65 23.82
N THR A 177 -5.93 -14.59 24.94
CA THR A 177 -7.37 -14.69 25.24
C THR A 177 -8.27 -13.59 24.64
N ASN A 178 -7.84 -12.87 23.61
CA ASN A 178 -8.59 -11.78 22.98
C ASN A 178 -9.04 -12.07 21.54
N SER A 179 -9.29 -13.33 21.21
CA SER A 179 -9.88 -13.70 19.92
C SER A 179 -11.24 -13.02 19.63
N SER A 180 -11.90 -12.48 20.64
CA SER A 180 -13.15 -11.74 20.47
C SER A 180 -12.96 -10.31 19.96
N ALA A 181 -11.83 -9.68 20.19
CA ALA A 181 -11.53 -8.36 19.64
C ALA A 181 -11.26 -8.42 18.13
N CYS A 182 -10.69 -9.52 17.68
CA CYS A 182 -10.37 -9.76 16.27
C CYS A 182 -11.59 -10.09 15.41
N VAL A 183 -12.57 -10.75 15.99
CA VAL A 183 -13.82 -11.07 15.28
C VAL A 183 -14.66 -9.81 15.02
N ASN A 184 -14.44 -8.74 15.77
CA ASN A 184 -15.19 -7.49 15.64
C ASN A 184 -14.50 -6.45 14.74
N THR A 185 -13.27 -6.65 14.38
CA THR A 185 -12.58 -5.82 13.37
C THR A 185 -12.79 -6.45 12.00
N ASN A 186 -14.00 -6.29 11.49
CA ASN A 186 -14.37 -6.77 10.17
C ASN A 186 -13.64 -5.95 9.10
N TRP A 187 -12.42 -6.35 8.79
CA TRP A 187 -11.78 -6.03 7.51
C TRP A 187 -12.55 -6.65 6.33
N ASN A 188 -13.41 -7.61 6.59
CA ASN A 188 -14.35 -8.20 5.65
C ASN A 188 -15.48 -7.27 5.20
N ASN A 189 -15.37 -5.99 5.44
CA ASN A 189 -16.38 -5.07 4.97
C ASN A 189 -16.10 -4.66 3.52
N THR A 190 -16.55 -5.49 2.62
CA THR A 190 -16.51 -5.25 1.17
C THR A 190 -17.32 -4.03 0.72
N SER A 191 -18.02 -3.36 1.62
CA SER A 191 -18.92 -2.26 1.29
C SER A 191 -18.40 -0.87 1.70
N SER A 192 -17.32 -0.76 2.45
CA SER A 192 -16.79 0.53 2.86
C SER A 192 -15.53 0.87 2.07
N ASN A 193 -15.71 1.52 0.96
CA ASN A 193 -14.63 2.24 0.30
C ASN A 193 -14.21 3.39 1.20
N THR A 194 -13.21 3.16 2.04
CA THR A 194 -12.64 4.24 2.84
C THR A 194 -11.71 5.04 1.96
N LEU A 195 -12.15 6.22 1.62
CA LEU A 195 -11.36 7.20 0.90
C LEU A 195 -10.52 7.97 1.93
N LEU A 196 -9.20 7.87 1.84
CA LEU A 196 -8.28 8.73 2.56
C LEU A 196 -7.68 9.69 1.53
N GLU A 197 -7.97 10.96 1.69
CA GLU A 197 -7.41 12.02 0.87
C GLU A 197 -6.29 12.72 1.64
N GLY A 198 -5.14 12.85 0.99
CA GLY A 198 -4.03 13.63 1.50
C GLY A 198 -3.71 14.76 0.54
N GLY A 199 -3.31 15.88 1.07
CA GLY A 199 -2.93 17.06 0.29
C GLY A 199 -1.62 17.66 0.77
#